data_cc4d97a92e59436962ff28e67703227c
#
_entry.id   cc4d97a92e59436962ff28e67703227c
#
_cell.length_a   1.000
_cell.length_b   1.000
_cell.length_c   1.000
_cell.angle_alpha   90.00
_cell.angle_beta   90.00
_cell.angle_gamma   90.00
#
_symmetry.space_group_name_H-M   'P 1'
#
loop_
_entity.id
_entity.type
_entity.pdbx_description
1 polymer ?
#
loop_
_entity_poly.entity_id
_entity_poly.type
_entity_poly.pdbx_seq_one_letter_code
_entity_poly.pdbx_strand_id
1 'polypeptide(L)'
;MKILVRYHDGAVPLTILPQRDWIDLCAAETVTMHAGEFRIISLGVSMQLPEGYEAHIVPRSSTFRKWGILQANSMGVIDESYCGDDDVWGFPALAMRDTTIARGDRICQFRVMRKMDKPELVTVERLDNASRGGFGSTGTR
;
A
#
# COMPACT_ATOMS: atom_id res chain seq x y z
N MET A 1 7.97 11.86 14.96
CA MET A 1 8.39 10.70 14.14
C MET A 1 9.20 11.18 12.96
N LYS A 2 10.34 10.56 12.69
CA LYS A 2 11.21 10.92 11.57
C LYS A 2 11.25 9.76 10.59
N ILE A 3 11.03 10.03 9.30
CA ILE A 3 11.16 9.08 8.20
C ILE A 3 12.23 9.62 7.27
N LEU A 4 13.26 8.81 6.98
CA LEU A 4 14.27 9.18 5.99
C LEU A 4 13.79 8.75 4.61
N VAL A 5 13.84 9.65 3.65
CA VAL A 5 13.35 9.40 2.28
C VAL A 5 14.45 9.66 1.28
N ARG A 6 14.72 8.65 0.45
CA ARG A 6 15.53 8.80 -0.76
C ARG A 6 14.61 8.87 -1.97
N TYR A 7 14.78 9.91 -2.76
CA TYR A 7 14.06 10.06 -4.04
C TYR A 7 14.90 9.51 -5.18
N HIS A 8 14.29 8.69 -6.03
CA HIS A 8 14.87 8.15 -7.25
C HIS A 8 14.45 8.99 -8.46
N ASP A 9 15.03 8.69 -9.63
CA ASP A 9 14.69 9.38 -10.87
C ASP A 9 13.18 9.31 -11.14
N GLY A 10 12.62 10.44 -11.55
CA GLY A 10 11.20 10.57 -11.83
C GLY A 10 10.31 10.78 -10.60
N ALA A 11 10.82 10.64 -9.40
CA ALA A 11 10.04 10.83 -8.18
C ALA A 11 9.49 12.24 -8.06
N VAL A 12 8.29 12.32 -7.50
CA VAL A 12 7.68 13.59 -7.09
C VAL A 12 7.84 13.70 -5.57
N PRO A 13 8.39 14.83 -5.05
CA PRO A 13 8.54 15.00 -3.61
C PRO A 13 7.24 14.84 -2.86
N LEU A 14 7.31 14.17 -1.72
CA LEU A 14 6.15 13.94 -0.85
C LEU A 14 5.73 15.24 -0.16
N THR A 15 4.43 15.42 0.02
CA THR A 15 3.86 16.55 0.73
C THR A 15 3.00 16.06 1.87
N ILE A 16 3.28 16.53 3.08
CA ILE A 16 2.45 16.27 4.25
C ILE A 16 1.41 17.38 4.36
N LEU A 17 0.14 17.02 4.29
CA LEU A 17 -0.96 17.96 4.47
C LEU A 17 -1.43 17.90 5.94
N PRO A 18 -1.46 19.04 6.66
CA PRO A 18 -1.77 19.05 8.09
C PRO A 18 -3.13 18.43 8.47
N GLN A 19 -4.09 18.47 7.54
CA GLN A 19 -5.45 17.97 7.76
C GLN A 19 -5.62 16.49 7.42
N ARG A 20 -4.54 15.79 7.03
CA ARG A 20 -4.62 14.39 6.58
C ARG A 20 -3.54 13.55 7.23
N ASP A 21 -3.91 12.33 7.67
CA ASP A 21 -2.96 11.36 8.21
C ASP A 21 -2.24 10.57 7.11
N TRP A 22 -2.92 10.35 5.97
CA TRP A 22 -2.36 9.61 4.86
C TRP A 22 -1.59 10.54 3.92
N ILE A 23 -0.46 10.04 3.44
CA ILE A 23 0.45 10.78 2.56
C ILE A 23 0.32 10.19 1.15
N ASP A 24 0.04 11.04 0.16
CA ASP A 24 -0.09 10.62 -1.23
C ASP A 24 1.26 10.21 -1.81
N LEU A 25 1.24 9.14 -2.62
CA LEU A 25 2.36 8.67 -3.42
C LEU A 25 2.01 8.80 -4.90
N CYS A 26 2.98 9.28 -5.67
CA CYS A 26 2.82 9.50 -7.11
C CYS A 26 3.54 8.43 -7.92
N ALA A 27 3.01 8.13 -9.09
CA ALA A 27 3.74 7.37 -10.09
C ALA A 27 5.04 8.13 -10.45
N ALA A 28 6.16 7.44 -10.43
CA ALA A 28 7.47 8.02 -10.80
C ALA A 28 7.77 7.87 -12.29
N GLU A 29 6.90 7.22 -13.02
CA GLU A 29 7.02 6.95 -14.46
C GLU A 29 5.67 7.04 -15.14
N THR A 30 5.66 7.30 -16.45
CA THR A 30 4.44 7.21 -17.26
C THR A 30 4.30 5.78 -17.76
N VAL A 31 3.13 5.19 -17.54
CA VAL A 31 2.84 3.78 -17.85
C VAL A 31 1.56 3.69 -18.65
N THR A 32 1.61 3.01 -19.79
CA THR A 32 0.41 2.64 -20.56
C THR A 32 0.17 1.14 -20.37
N MET A 33 -1.06 0.78 -19.99
CA MET A 33 -1.46 -0.59 -19.73
C MET A 33 -2.72 -0.93 -20.54
N HIS A 34 -2.77 -2.18 -21.03
CA HIS A 34 -3.98 -2.74 -21.59
C HIS A 34 -4.79 -3.47 -20.52
N ALA A 35 -6.09 -3.59 -20.75
CA ALA A 35 -6.97 -4.34 -19.84
C ALA A 35 -6.41 -5.75 -19.60
N GLY A 36 -6.34 -6.16 -18.34
CA GLY A 36 -5.82 -7.46 -17.90
C GLY A 36 -4.32 -7.50 -17.63
N GLU A 37 -3.57 -6.46 -17.99
CA GLU A 37 -2.14 -6.41 -17.69
C GLU A 37 -1.86 -6.16 -16.23
N PHE A 38 -0.80 -6.78 -15.74
CA PHE A 38 -0.22 -6.53 -14.42
C PHE A 38 1.12 -5.82 -14.57
N ARG A 39 1.35 -4.82 -13.74
CA ARG A 39 2.64 -4.11 -13.69
C ARG A 39 2.88 -3.51 -12.32
N ILE A 40 4.12 -3.55 -11.86
CA ILE A 40 4.52 -2.82 -10.66
C ILE A 40 4.97 -1.43 -11.10
N ILE A 41 4.20 -0.42 -10.72
CA ILE A 41 4.48 0.98 -11.04
C ILE A 41 5.40 1.54 -9.97
N SER A 42 6.55 2.07 -10.37
CA SER A 42 7.49 2.69 -9.43
C SER A 42 6.86 3.93 -8.78
N LEU A 43 7.02 4.03 -7.47
CA LEU A 43 6.65 5.23 -6.70
C LEU A 43 7.86 6.14 -6.45
N GLY A 44 9.05 5.71 -6.87
CA GLY A 44 10.27 6.51 -6.88
C GLY A 44 10.86 6.83 -5.53
N VAL A 45 10.46 6.15 -4.47
CA VAL A 45 10.95 6.40 -3.11
C VAL A 45 11.49 5.14 -2.47
N SER A 46 12.56 5.29 -1.71
CA SER A 46 13.03 4.32 -0.72
C SER A 46 13.02 5.02 0.64
N MET A 47 12.57 4.33 1.68
CA MET A 47 12.41 4.96 2.98
C MET A 47 12.99 4.09 4.09
N GLN A 48 13.54 4.77 5.09
CA GLN A 48 13.84 4.16 6.38
C GLN A 48 12.80 4.62 7.39
N LEU A 49 11.97 3.69 7.83
CA LEU A 49 10.95 3.93 8.84
C LEU A 49 11.58 3.94 10.24
N PRO A 50 10.94 4.59 11.23
CA PRO A 50 11.37 4.48 12.61
C PRO A 50 11.34 3.02 13.08
N GLU A 51 12.23 2.64 13.98
CA GLU A 51 12.23 1.32 14.61
C GLU A 51 10.87 1.02 15.26
N GLY A 52 10.36 -0.18 15.02
CA GLY A 52 9.07 -0.62 15.57
C GLY A 52 7.85 -0.17 14.76
N TYR A 53 8.05 0.34 13.54
CA TYR A 53 6.97 0.79 12.66
C TYR A 53 7.00 0.05 11.34
N GLU A 54 5.85 0.03 10.68
CA GLU A 54 5.67 -0.46 9.32
C GLU A 54 4.82 0.53 8.53
N ALA A 55 4.92 0.51 7.20
CA ALA A 55 4.06 1.35 6.37
C ALA A 55 3.01 0.50 5.65
N HIS A 56 1.82 1.07 5.49
CA HIS A 56 0.73 0.48 4.73
C HIS A 56 0.40 1.36 3.55
N ILE A 57 0.36 0.75 2.35
CA ILE A 57 0.03 1.42 1.09
C ILE A 57 -1.32 0.92 0.62
N VAL A 58 -2.23 1.86 0.34
CA VAL A 58 -3.56 1.56 -0.20
C VAL A 58 -3.87 2.50 -1.37
N PRO A 59 -4.81 2.14 -2.25
CA PRO A 59 -5.27 3.08 -3.28
C PRO A 59 -5.93 4.31 -2.65
N ARG A 60 -6.01 5.38 -3.42
CA ARG A 60 -6.88 6.50 -3.08
C ARG A 60 -8.31 6.18 -3.50
N SER A 61 -9.29 6.87 -2.93
CA SER A 61 -10.70 6.68 -3.27
C SER A 61 -11.01 6.89 -4.75
N SER A 62 -10.21 7.70 -5.44
CA SER A 62 -10.38 8.01 -6.86
C SER A 62 -9.54 7.14 -7.80
N THR A 63 -8.68 6.28 -7.29
CA THR A 63 -7.70 5.54 -8.11
C THR A 63 -8.36 4.70 -9.17
N PHE A 64 -9.31 3.85 -8.79
CA PHE A 64 -10.00 2.98 -9.74
C PHE A 64 -10.82 3.78 -10.76
N ARG A 65 -11.57 4.76 -10.27
CA ARG A 65 -12.42 5.59 -11.14
C ARG A 65 -11.62 6.33 -12.21
N LYS A 66 -10.46 6.91 -11.83
CA LYS A 66 -9.63 7.68 -12.77
C LYS A 66 -8.87 6.81 -13.75
N TRP A 67 -8.26 5.73 -13.26
CA TRP A 67 -7.33 4.93 -14.08
C TRP A 67 -7.75 3.50 -14.29
N GLY A 68 -8.79 3.02 -13.63
CA GLY A 68 -9.25 1.64 -13.77
C GLY A 68 -8.24 0.59 -13.29
N ILE A 69 -7.32 0.96 -12.40
CA ILE A 69 -6.35 0.04 -11.83
C ILE A 69 -6.76 -0.39 -10.42
N LEU A 70 -6.54 -1.67 -10.14
CA LEU A 70 -6.66 -2.25 -8.80
C LEU A 70 -5.25 -2.47 -8.24
N GLN A 71 -5.13 -2.34 -6.92
CA GLN A 71 -3.92 -2.78 -6.23
C GLN A 71 -3.98 -4.30 -6.05
N ALA A 72 -3.13 -5.03 -6.77
CA ALA A 72 -3.23 -6.49 -6.87
C ALA A 72 -2.96 -7.21 -5.54
N ASN A 73 -2.23 -6.59 -4.62
CA ASN A 73 -1.97 -7.13 -3.28
C ASN A 73 -2.91 -6.57 -2.21
N SER A 74 -3.97 -5.89 -2.58
CA SER A 74 -4.97 -5.26 -1.71
C SER A 74 -4.41 -4.15 -0.82
N MET A 75 -3.40 -4.42 -0.04
CA MET A 75 -2.65 -3.48 0.78
C MET A 75 -1.17 -3.81 0.71
N GLY A 76 -0.35 -2.83 0.37
CA GLY A 76 1.10 -2.96 0.44
C GLY A 76 1.55 -2.87 1.90
N VAL A 77 2.38 -3.80 2.33
CA VAL A 77 2.99 -3.75 3.66
C VAL A 77 4.49 -3.59 3.47
N ILE A 78 5.03 -2.49 3.96
CA ILE A 78 6.45 -2.21 3.94
C ILE A 78 7.00 -2.47 5.34
N ASP A 79 7.80 -3.53 5.45
CA ASP A 79 8.51 -3.84 6.69
C ASP A 79 9.66 -2.85 6.93
N GLU A 80 9.98 -2.58 8.19
CA GLU A 80 11.09 -1.69 8.52
C GLU A 80 12.45 -2.16 7.97
N SER A 81 12.61 -3.45 7.69
CA SER A 81 13.82 -4.01 7.08
C SER A 81 13.95 -3.68 5.59
N TYR A 82 12.87 -3.25 4.94
CA TYR A 82 12.88 -2.83 3.52
C TYR A 82 13.32 -1.37 3.43
N CYS A 83 14.56 -1.11 3.77
CA CYS A 83 15.11 0.24 3.94
C CYS A 83 16.44 0.46 3.22
N GLY A 84 16.77 -0.39 2.25
CA GLY A 84 17.98 -0.23 1.44
C GLY A 84 17.86 0.92 0.44
N ASP A 85 19.00 1.38 -0.06
CA ASP A 85 19.06 2.49 -1.02
C ASP A 85 18.25 2.21 -2.30
N ASP A 86 18.20 0.95 -2.72
CA ASP A 86 17.52 0.51 -3.94
C ASP A 86 16.23 -0.28 -3.65
N ASP A 87 15.77 -0.26 -2.42
CA ASP A 87 14.48 -0.84 -2.02
C ASP A 87 13.36 0.15 -2.36
N VAL A 88 13.07 0.26 -3.64
CA VAL A 88 12.10 1.23 -4.18
C VAL A 88 10.68 0.73 -3.96
N TRP A 89 9.84 1.61 -3.43
CA TRP A 89 8.42 1.32 -3.25
C TRP A 89 7.72 1.27 -4.60
N GLY A 90 6.81 0.32 -4.74
CA GLY A 90 6.03 0.12 -5.95
C GLY A 90 4.56 -0.09 -5.67
N PHE A 91 3.75 0.16 -6.69
CA PHE A 91 2.32 -0.09 -6.68
C PHE A 91 2.02 -1.24 -7.65
N PRO A 92 1.66 -2.45 -7.16
CA PRO A 92 1.30 -3.57 -8.02
C PRO A 92 -0.09 -3.32 -8.62
N ALA A 93 -0.12 -2.94 -9.88
CA ALA A 93 -1.34 -2.54 -10.58
C ALA A 93 -1.87 -3.65 -11.49
N LEU A 94 -3.15 -3.97 -11.37
CA LEU A 94 -3.89 -4.74 -12.35
C LEU A 94 -4.83 -3.80 -13.10
N ALA A 95 -4.67 -3.67 -14.41
CA ALA A 95 -5.53 -2.82 -15.23
C ALA A 95 -6.82 -3.56 -15.58
N MET A 96 -7.96 -2.95 -15.25
CA MET A 96 -9.30 -3.47 -15.59
C MET A 96 -9.84 -2.88 -16.89
N ARG A 97 -9.14 -1.91 -17.46
CA ARG A 97 -9.39 -1.30 -18.76
C ARG A 97 -8.09 -0.73 -19.31
N ASP A 98 -8.06 -0.41 -20.61
CA ASP A 98 -6.92 0.31 -21.17
C ASP A 98 -6.78 1.67 -20.47
N THR A 99 -5.56 2.00 -20.08
CA THR A 99 -5.31 3.20 -19.28
C THR A 99 -3.88 3.69 -19.43
N THR A 100 -3.69 4.96 -19.16
CA THR A 100 -2.37 5.59 -19.05
C THR A 100 -2.28 6.32 -17.72
N ILE A 101 -1.27 5.98 -16.94
CA ILE A 101 -0.90 6.68 -15.72
C ILE A 101 0.29 7.56 -16.05
N ALA A 102 0.16 8.86 -15.85
CA ALA A 102 1.25 9.78 -16.10
C ALA A 102 2.14 9.91 -14.87
N ARG A 103 3.45 10.11 -15.10
CA ARG A 103 4.35 10.49 -14.02
C ARG A 103 3.77 11.68 -13.23
N GLY A 104 3.76 11.57 -11.93
CA GLY A 104 3.19 12.59 -11.05
C GLY A 104 1.73 12.38 -10.67
N ASP A 105 1.04 11.43 -11.28
CA ASP A 105 -0.32 11.07 -10.87
C ASP A 105 -0.29 10.44 -9.47
N ARG A 106 -1.14 10.94 -8.58
CA ARG A 106 -1.28 10.44 -7.22
C ARG A 106 -2.16 9.20 -7.22
N ILE A 107 -1.56 8.03 -7.32
CA ILE A 107 -2.26 6.75 -7.53
C ILE A 107 -2.53 5.98 -6.25
N CYS A 108 -1.84 6.30 -5.17
CA CYS A 108 -2.01 5.62 -3.89
C CYS A 108 -1.61 6.54 -2.74
N GLN A 109 -1.68 6.02 -1.54
CA GLN A 109 -1.35 6.73 -0.31
C GLN A 109 -0.82 5.76 0.72
N PHE A 110 -0.06 6.26 1.69
CA PHE A 110 0.47 5.45 2.76
C PHE A 110 0.33 6.13 4.12
N ARG A 111 0.37 5.32 5.16
CA ARG A 111 0.61 5.77 6.53
C ARG A 111 1.54 4.79 7.24
N VAL A 112 2.15 5.26 8.32
CA VAL A 112 3.07 4.48 9.14
C VAL A 112 2.35 4.09 10.43
N MET A 113 2.45 2.81 10.80
CA MET A 113 1.77 2.24 11.94
C MET A 113 2.76 1.50 12.84
N ARG A 114 2.48 1.45 14.14
CA ARG A 114 3.26 0.60 15.05
C ARG A 114 3.08 -0.86 14.66
N LYS A 115 4.19 -1.60 14.69
CA LYS A 115 4.15 -3.06 14.57
C LYS A 115 3.51 -3.64 15.83
N MET A 116 2.79 -4.74 15.67
CA MET A 116 2.30 -5.48 16.83
C MET A 116 3.45 -6.16 17.56
N ASP A 117 3.28 -6.41 18.85
CA ASP A 117 4.17 -7.25 19.61
C ASP A 117 4.19 -8.66 19.00
N LYS A 118 5.35 -9.32 19.05
CA LYS A 118 5.44 -10.69 18.55
C LYS A 118 4.56 -11.62 19.39
N PRO A 119 3.56 -12.25 18.79
CA PRO A 119 2.71 -13.17 19.52
C PRO A 119 3.44 -14.49 19.80
N GLU A 120 3.11 -15.11 20.91
CA GLU A 120 3.39 -16.51 21.15
C GLU A 120 2.19 -17.34 20.68
N LEU A 121 2.41 -18.25 19.75
CA LEU A 121 1.36 -19.14 19.25
C LEU A 121 1.38 -20.43 20.06
N VAL A 122 0.33 -20.65 20.85
CA VAL A 122 0.19 -21.84 21.68
C VAL A 122 -0.85 -22.77 21.05
N THR A 123 -0.44 -23.95 20.67
CA THR A 123 -1.33 -24.96 20.10
C THR A 123 -2.19 -25.58 21.19
N VAL A 124 -3.50 -25.58 20.96
CA VAL A 124 -4.47 -26.24 21.83
C VAL A 124 -5.37 -27.14 20.99
N GLU A 125 -5.93 -28.19 21.60
CA GLU A 125 -6.88 -29.05 20.91
C GLU A 125 -8.26 -28.41 20.78
N ARG A 126 -8.66 -27.61 21.78
CA ARG A 126 -9.95 -26.93 21.85
C ARG A 126 -9.78 -25.53 22.42
N LEU A 127 -10.59 -24.60 21.96
CA LEU A 127 -10.63 -23.24 22.51
C LEU A 127 -11.63 -23.10 23.66
N ASP A 128 -12.55 -24.07 23.79
CA ASP A 128 -13.59 -24.13 24.82
C ASP A 128 -14.51 -22.89 24.88
N ASN A 129 -14.74 -22.29 23.72
CA ASN A 129 -15.64 -21.16 23.57
C ASN A 129 -16.81 -21.55 22.63
N ALA A 130 -17.95 -20.93 22.83
CA ALA A 130 -19.07 -21.08 21.91
C ALA A 130 -18.74 -20.48 20.55
N SER A 131 -19.08 -21.18 19.46
CA SER A 131 -18.89 -20.67 18.10
C SER A 131 -19.87 -19.53 17.82
N ARG A 132 -19.34 -18.44 17.27
CA ARG A 132 -20.15 -17.25 16.95
C ARG A 132 -20.84 -17.36 15.58
N GLY A 133 -20.25 -18.11 14.64
CA GLY A 133 -20.62 -18.11 13.25
C GLY A 133 -19.90 -17.01 12.44
N GLY A 134 -20.24 -16.90 11.18
CA GLY A 134 -19.64 -15.93 10.26
C GLY A 134 -20.17 -16.16 8.84
N PHE A 135 -19.65 -15.39 7.87
CA PHE A 135 -19.99 -15.53 6.45
C PHE A 135 -21.50 -15.52 6.16
N GLY A 136 -22.23 -14.58 6.81
CA GLY A 136 -23.67 -14.46 6.61
C GLY A 136 -24.51 -15.39 7.47
N SER A 137 -23.93 -16.07 8.47
CA SER A 137 -24.65 -16.95 9.39
C SER A 137 -25.75 -16.24 10.18
N THR A 138 -25.67 -14.90 10.32
CA THR A 138 -26.70 -14.06 10.96
C THR A 138 -27.79 -13.61 9.99
N GLY A 139 -27.72 -14.01 8.71
CA GLY A 139 -28.67 -13.67 7.67
C GLY A 139 -28.28 -12.42 6.88
N THR A 140 -29.03 -12.19 5.78
CA THR A 140 -28.81 -11.06 4.85
C THR A 140 -29.89 -9.98 4.95
N ARG A 141 -30.88 -10.16 5.82
CA ARG A 141 -31.99 -9.23 6.02
C ARG A 141 -32.35 -9.10 7.51
#